data_9ea8464ba1b5f2945581fb6f990565be
#
_entry.id   9ea8464ba1b5f2945581fb6f990565be
#
_cell.length_a   1.000
_cell.length_b   1.000
_cell.length_c   1.000
_cell.angle_alpha   90.00
_cell.angle_beta   90.00
_cell.angle_gamma   90.00
#
_symmetry.space_group_name_H-M   'P 1'
#
loop_
_entity.id
_entity.type
_entity.pdbx_description
1 polymer ?
#
loop_
_entity_poly.entity_id
_entity_poly.type
_entity_poly.pdbx_seq_one_letter_code
_entity_poly.pdbx_strand_id
1 'polypeptide(L)'
;MTGELKMVYILKNLNLRKFCISFMICFIFIIIGITHVFADEKAKITQVVMDKDVGARLDEGDSVKISVKAEGATAVHAWLVNRNKSHYTTEIVNKYYHYVEFVYNNATGEYEYTFINDADSASGKWMIDHFRLSDNAGRAYDCFEMQDNGNLKAFRDFYVNAYKGDVFEDLVFVHFQEWNPISGEYENKTTKSV
;
A
#
# COMPACT_ATOMS: atom_id res chain seq x y z
N MET A 1 51.18 30.71 -48.84
CA MET A 1 50.29 29.57 -48.48
C MET A 1 49.46 29.30 -49.73
N THR A 2 49.73 28.20 -50.41
CA THR A 2 49.08 27.83 -51.66
C THR A 2 47.60 27.49 -51.44
N GLY A 3 46.75 27.74 -52.44
CA GLY A 3 45.31 27.57 -52.37
C GLY A 3 44.81 26.17 -51.88
N GLU A 4 45.60 25.14 -52.16
CA GLU A 4 45.32 23.74 -51.74
C GLU A 4 45.40 23.55 -50.26
N LEU A 5 46.33 24.18 -49.53
CA LEU A 5 46.40 24.10 -48.06
C LEU A 5 45.22 24.75 -47.39
N LYS A 6 44.66 25.83 -47.93
CA LYS A 6 43.42 26.47 -47.40
C LYS A 6 42.17 25.59 -47.57
N MET A 7 42.06 24.91 -48.71
CA MET A 7 40.93 24.07 -49.02
C MET A 7 40.89 22.82 -48.10
N VAL A 8 42.03 22.19 -47.87
CA VAL A 8 42.16 21.04 -46.96
C VAL A 8 41.81 21.44 -45.51
N TYR A 9 42.22 22.62 -45.07
CA TYR A 9 41.90 23.14 -43.72
C TYR A 9 40.42 23.42 -43.56
N ILE A 10 39.77 23.98 -44.58
CA ILE A 10 38.31 24.24 -44.56
C ILE A 10 37.52 22.94 -44.53
N LEU A 11 37.91 21.94 -45.34
CA LEU A 11 37.25 20.62 -45.36
C LEU A 11 37.40 19.86 -44.05
N LYS A 12 38.58 19.87 -43.42
CA LYS A 12 38.79 19.27 -42.08
C LYS A 12 37.94 19.95 -41.02
N ASN A 13 37.87 21.25 -41.02
CA ASN A 13 37.02 21.98 -40.05
C ASN A 13 35.54 21.74 -40.28
N LEU A 14 35.09 21.60 -41.54
CA LEU A 14 33.69 21.31 -41.85
C LEU A 14 33.29 19.90 -41.41
N ASN A 15 34.18 18.92 -41.59
CA ASN A 15 33.94 17.55 -41.13
C ASN A 15 33.95 17.44 -39.59
N LEU A 16 34.86 18.15 -38.93
CA LEU A 16 34.92 18.21 -37.48
C LEU A 16 33.65 18.84 -36.89
N ARG A 17 33.14 19.95 -37.47
CA ARG A 17 31.89 20.58 -37.06
C ARG A 17 30.68 19.66 -37.23
N LYS A 18 30.57 18.98 -38.38
CA LYS A 18 29.51 17.99 -38.63
C LYS A 18 29.56 16.84 -37.62
N PHE A 19 30.75 16.34 -37.29
CA PHE A 19 30.96 15.30 -36.31
C PHE A 19 30.55 15.77 -34.91
N CYS A 20 30.96 16.95 -34.48
CA CYS A 20 30.58 17.52 -33.20
C CYS A 20 29.04 17.72 -33.07
N ILE A 21 28.37 18.21 -34.12
CA ILE A 21 26.94 18.39 -34.16
C ILE A 21 26.22 17.03 -34.07
N SER A 22 26.65 16.03 -34.82
CA SER A 22 26.09 14.68 -34.81
C SER A 22 26.24 14.05 -33.43
N PHE A 23 27.42 14.19 -32.82
CA PHE A 23 27.68 13.67 -31.47
C PHE A 23 26.81 14.34 -30.40
N MET A 24 26.66 15.66 -30.47
CA MET A 24 25.78 16.42 -29.58
C MET A 24 24.30 15.98 -29.70
N ILE A 25 23.84 15.77 -30.93
CA ILE A 25 22.46 15.29 -31.18
C ILE A 25 22.29 13.89 -30.61
N CYS A 26 23.22 12.96 -30.83
CA CYS A 26 23.16 11.62 -30.23
C CYS A 26 23.17 11.68 -28.71
N PHE A 27 23.97 12.56 -28.10
CA PHE A 27 24.04 12.71 -26.64
C PHE A 27 22.74 13.25 -26.07
N ILE A 28 22.10 14.19 -26.79
CA ILE A 28 20.78 14.71 -26.42
C ILE A 28 19.72 13.60 -26.48
N PHE A 29 19.72 12.76 -27.53
CA PHE A 29 18.80 11.63 -27.64
C PHE A 29 19.02 10.57 -26.54
N ILE A 30 20.28 10.33 -26.16
CA ILE A 30 20.61 9.43 -25.05
C ILE A 30 20.04 10.00 -23.73
N ILE A 31 20.26 11.29 -23.45
CA ILE A 31 19.74 11.94 -22.24
C ILE A 31 18.21 11.91 -22.22
N ILE A 32 17.55 12.25 -23.32
CA ILE A 32 16.08 12.21 -23.43
C ILE A 32 15.57 10.77 -23.28
N GLY A 33 16.24 9.79 -23.89
CA GLY A 33 15.90 8.37 -23.76
C GLY A 33 16.02 7.88 -22.33
N ILE A 34 17.08 8.26 -21.61
CA ILE A 34 17.27 7.88 -20.21
C ILE A 34 16.20 8.53 -19.32
N THR A 35 15.86 9.81 -19.55
CA THR A 35 14.83 10.48 -18.75
C THR A 35 13.43 9.88 -18.99
N HIS A 36 13.13 9.39 -20.18
CA HIS A 36 11.86 8.70 -20.45
C HIS A 36 11.77 7.28 -19.86
N VAL A 37 12.89 6.59 -19.71
CA VAL A 37 12.92 5.24 -19.11
C VAL A 37 12.69 5.28 -17.59
N PHE A 38 13.00 6.40 -16.94
CA PHE A 38 12.74 6.58 -15.50
C PHE A 38 11.41 7.31 -15.19
N ALA A 39 10.65 7.65 -16.23
CA ALA A 39 9.39 8.34 -16.06
C ALA A 39 8.25 7.33 -15.89
N ASP A 40 7.76 7.21 -14.67
CA ASP A 40 6.34 7.05 -14.40
C ASP A 40 5.77 5.66 -14.11
N GLU A 41 6.57 4.68 -13.75
CA GLU A 41 5.96 3.48 -13.17
C GLU A 41 5.49 3.82 -11.74
N LYS A 42 4.16 3.79 -11.53
CA LYS A 42 3.58 3.95 -10.19
C LYS A 42 4.12 2.83 -9.31
N ALA A 43 4.47 3.16 -8.07
CA ALA A 43 4.80 2.12 -7.12
C ALA A 43 3.64 1.11 -7.01
N LYS A 44 3.93 -0.15 -6.88
CA LYS A 44 2.94 -1.22 -6.79
C LYS A 44 3.35 -2.25 -5.75
N ILE A 45 2.37 -2.87 -5.13
CA ILE A 45 2.57 -4.03 -4.28
C ILE A 45 2.55 -5.27 -5.14
N THR A 46 3.59 -6.08 -5.02
CA THR A 46 3.74 -7.34 -5.77
C THR A 46 3.55 -8.56 -4.90
N GLN A 47 3.71 -8.41 -3.57
CA GLN A 47 3.52 -9.52 -2.64
C GLN A 47 3.16 -8.99 -1.25
N VAL A 48 2.26 -9.70 -0.58
CA VAL A 48 1.97 -9.56 0.86
C VAL A 48 2.06 -10.94 1.49
N VAL A 49 2.83 -11.06 2.56
CA VAL A 49 3.01 -12.30 3.33
C VAL A 49 2.78 -12.02 4.80
N MET A 50 2.07 -12.89 5.47
CA MET A 50 1.98 -12.92 6.92
C MET A 50 2.74 -14.15 7.44
N ASP A 51 3.37 -14.04 8.60
CA ASP A 51 4.07 -15.15 9.26
C ASP A 51 3.11 -16.13 9.95
N LYS A 52 1.83 -15.83 9.94
CA LYS A 52 0.73 -16.69 10.37
C LYS A 52 -0.28 -16.88 9.25
N ASP A 53 -1.01 -17.97 9.28
CA ASP A 53 -2.06 -18.26 8.30
C ASP A 53 -3.16 -17.18 8.32
N VAL A 54 -3.77 -16.93 7.17
CA VAL A 54 -4.95 -16.08 7.07
C VAL A 54 -6.06 -16.63 7.96
N GLY A 55 -6.63 -15.77 8.81
CA GLY A 55 -7.64 -16.17 9.78
C GLY A 55 -7.09 -16.79 11.07
N ALA A 56 -5.75 -16.81 11.26
CA ALA A 56 -5.14 -17.27 12.50
C ALA A 56 -5.70 -16.54 13.71
N ARG A 57 -5.85 -17.27 14.81
CA ARG A 57 -6.22 -16.72 16.11
C ARG A 57 -4.99 -16.09 16.76
N LEU A 58 -5.15 -14.88 17.27
CA LEU A 58 -4.18 -14.17 18.11
C LEU A 58 -4.78 -13.98 19.49
N ASP A 59 -4.18 -14.56 20.51
CA ASP A 59 -4.50 -14.27 21.90
C ASP A 59 -3.83 -12.95 22.34
N GLU A 60 -4.18 -12.40 23.48
CA GLU A 60 -3.59 -11.16 23.98
C GLU A 60 -2.09 -11.31 24.18
N GLY A 61 -1.31 -10.38 23.63
CA GLY A 61 0.15 -10.40 23.58
C GLY A 61 0.73 -11.13 22.36
N ASP A 62 -0.07 -11.86 21.60
CA ASP A 62 0.37 -12.46 20.34
C ASP A 62 0.59 -11.40 19.27
N SER A 63 1.40 -11.76 18.29
CA SER A 63 1.69 -10.88 17.16
C SER A 63 1.66 -11.61 15.82
N VAL A 64 1.48 -10.83 14.75
CA VAL A 64 1.67 -11.28 13.38
C VAL A 64 2.57 -10.28 12.66
N LYS A 65 3.60 -10.82 12.00
CA LYS A 65 4.47 -10.04 11.13
C LYS A 65 3.89 -10.03 9.72
N ILE A 66 3.79 -8.84 9.15
CA ILE A 66 3.33 -8.61 7.78
C ILE A 66 4.53 -8.10 6.99
N SER A 67 4.88 -8.79 5.92
CA SER A 67 5.95 -8.40 4.99
C SER A 67 5.34 -8.06 3.63
N VAL A 68 5.80 -6.95 3.05
CA VAL A 68 5.28 -6.40 1.80
C VAL A 68 6.42 -6.15 0.82
N LYS A 69 6.32 -6.72 -0.38
CA LYS A 69 7.18 -6.39 -1.49
C LYS A 69 6.52 -5.30 -2.33
N ALA A 70 7.17 -4.14 -2.42
CA ALA A 70 6.64 -3.01 -3.16
C ALA A 70 7.71 -2.46 -4.10
N GLU A 71 7.45 -2.55 -5.41
CA GLU A 71 8.33 -2.02 -6.46
C GLU A 71 8.09 -0.51 -6.63
N GLY A 72 9.16 0.27 -6.72
CA GLY A 72 9.11 1.72 -6.94
C GLY A 72 8.62 2.54 -5.74
N ALA A 73 8.36 1.90 -4.59
CA ALA A 73 7.94 2.58 -3.38
C ALA A 73 9.13 3.12 -2.58
N THR A 74 8.98 4.30 -2.00
CA THR A 74 9.89 4.91 -1.02
C THR A 74 9.35 4.85 0.39
N ALA A 75 8.03 4.71 0.53
CA ALA A 75 7.36 4.46 1.80
C ALA A 75 6.09 3.62 1.58
N VAL A 76 5.80 2.78 2.57
CA VAL A 76 4.62 1.92 2.60
C VAL A 76 3.90 2.12 3.92
N HIS A 77 2.64 2.48 3.85
CA HIS A 77 1.75 2.54 5.01
C HIS A 77 0.54 1.65 4.75
N ALA A 78 -0.15 1.25 5.81
CA ALA A 78 -1.42 0.55 5.68
C ALA A 78 -2.46 1.04 6.68
N TRP A 79 -3.71 0.87 6.31
CA TRP A 79 -4.84 0.94 7.21
C TRP A 79 -5.21 -0.47 7.65
N LEU A 80 -5.01 -0.76 8.93
CA LEU A 80 -5.50 -1.98 9.57
C LEU A 80 -6.84 -1.67 10.22
N VAL A 81 -7.85 -2.48 9.91
CA VAL A 81 -9.23 -2.22 10.29
C VAL A 81 -9.84 -3.43 10.97
N ASN A 82 -10.47 -3.24 12.11
CA ASN A 82 -11.27 -4.26 12.75
C ASN A 82 -12.69 -4.25 12.19
N ARG A 83 -13.18 -5.42 11.75
CA ARG A 83 -14.50 -5.54 11.12
C ARG A 83 -15.66 -5.39 12.10
N ASN A 84 -15.45 -5.65 13.40
CA ASN A 84 -16.51 -5.59 14.42
C ASN A 84 -16.93 -4.15 14.77
N LYS A 85 -16.73 -3.23 13.88
CA LYS A 85 -17.03 -1.83 13.98
C LYS A 85 -18.53 -1.59 14.14
N SER A 86 -18.95 -1.21 15.33
CA SER A 86 -20.23 -0.55 15.55
C SER A 86 -19.99 0.87 16.05
N HIS A 87 -20.36 1.86 15.22
CA HIS A 87 -20.46 3.30 15.53
C HIS A 87 -19.16 4.09 15.73
N TYR A 88 -19.09 5.20 14.99
CA TYR A 88 -18.01 6.17 14.99
C TYR A 88 -18.16 7.15 16.16
N THR A 89 -17.30 7.03 17.16
CA THR A 89 -16.90 8.16 18.00
C THR A 89 -15.40 8.32 17.90
N THR A 90 -14.87 9.51 18.11
CA THR A 90 -13.43 9.81 17.92
C THR A 90 -12.51 8.94 18.81
N GLU A 91 -12.99 8.55 20.01
CA GLU A 91 -12.28 7.63 20.92
C GLU A 91 -12.23 6.18 20.40
N ILE A 92 -13.23 5.78 19.62
CA ILE A 92 -13.34 4.43 19.06
C ILE A 92 -12.43 4.25 17.84
N VAL A 93 -12.08 5.32 17.13
CA VAL A 93 -11.27 5.24 15.92
C VAL A 93 -9.94 4.54 16.20
N ASN A 94 -9.23 4.94 17.23
CA ASN A 94 -7.90 4.36 17.53
C ASN A 94 -7.97 2.89 17.97
N LYS A 95 -9.09 2.42 18.49
CA LYS A 95 -9.27 1.04 18.93
C LYS A 95 -9.54 0.08 17.77
N TYR A 96 -10.15 0.56 16.69
CA TYR A 96 -10.61 -0.25 15.55
C TYR A 96 -9.89 0.08 14.21
N TYR A 97 -9.06 1.12 14.19
CA TYR A 97 -8.31 1.57 13.03
C TYR A 97 -6.89 1.91 13.42
N HIS A 98 -5.94 1.25 12.80
CA HIS A 98 -4.53 1.58 12.94
C HIS A 98 -4.01 2.03 11.58
N TYR A 99 -3.52 3.27 11.50
CA TYR A 99 -2.68 3.71 10.39
C TYR A 99 -1.24 3.43 10.77
N VAL A 100 -0.60 2.54 10.04
CA VAL A 100 0.71 2.00 10.39
C VAL A 100 1.72 2.21 9.29
N GLU A 101 2.97 2.46 9.67
CA GLU A 101 4.11 2.57 8.77
C GLU A 101 4.85 1.24 8.74
N PHE A 102 5.19 0.78 7.54
CA PHE A 102 6.04 -0.37 7.30
C PHE A 102 7.48 0.06 7.16
N VAL A 103 8.38 -0.57 7.92
CA VAL A 103 9.80 -0.26 7.91
C VAL A 103 10.51 -1.10 6.85
N TYR A 104 11.32 -0.46 6.00
CA TYR A 104 12.08 -1.18 4.99
C TYR A 104 13.22 -1.97 5.62
N ASN A 105 13.25 -3.27 5.36
CA ASN A 105 14.30 -4.19 5.78
C ASN A 105 15.30 -4.41 4.65
N ASN A 106 16.49 -3.84 4.76
CA ASN A 106 17.54 -3.96 3.74
C ASN A 106 18.03 -5.41 3.52
N ALA A 107 17.89 -6.29 4.50
CA ALA A 107 18.34 -7.68 4.39
C ALA A 107 17.38 -8.53 3.54
N THR A 108 16.09 -8.26 3.60
CA THR A 108 15.04 -8.99 2.86
C THR A 108 14.60 -8.25 1.59
N GLY A 109 14.80 -6.94 1.53
CA GLY A 109 14.29 -6.08 0.46
C GLY A 109 12.78 -5.86 0.56
N GLU A 110 12.20 -6.02 1.73
CA GLU A 110 10.75 -5.94 1.98
C GLU A 110 10.44 -4.88 3.03
N TYR A 111 9.23 -4.35 2.99
CA TYR A 111 8.66 -3.50 4.02
C TYR A 111 7.97 -4.37 5.06
N GLU A 112 8.26 -4.17 6.35
CA GLU A 112 7.81 -5.03 7.42
C GLU A 112 7.07 -4.24 8.51
N TYR A 113 6.00 -4.82 9.02
CA TYR A 113 5.27 -4.33 10.18
C TYR A 113 4.84 -5.50 11.06
N THR A 114 4.87 -5.33 12.37
CA THR A 114 4.37 -6.32 13.32
C THR A 114 3.12 -5.78 14.01
N PHE A 115 1.99 -6.40 13.75
CA PHE A 115 0.76 -6.16 14.49
C PHE A 115 0.81 -6.96 15.78
N ILE A 116 0.54 -6.30 16.91
CA ILE A 116 0.47 -6.91 18.24
C ILE A 116 -0.96 -6.80 18.73
N ASN A 117 -1.55 -7.91 19.17
CA ASN A 117 -2.85 -7.92 19.81
C ASN A 117 -2.69 -7.50 21.28
N ASP A 118 -2.60 -6.20 21.52
CA ASP A 118 -2.38 -5.59 22.84
C ASP A 118 -3.69 -5.15 23.51
N ALA A 119 -3.57 -4.59 24.72
CA ALA A 119 -4.72 -4.13 25.50
C ALA A 119 -5.56 -3.05 24.80
N ASP A 120 -4.97 -2.28 23.90
CA ASP A 120 -5.62 -1.17 23.19
C ASP A 120 -6.33 -1.61 21.92
N SER A 121 -5.98 -2.78 21.36
CA SER A 121 -6.61 -3.33 20.17
C SER A 121 -7.99 -3.91 20.48
N ALA A 122 -8.98 -3.73 19.63
CA ALA A 122 -10.29 -4.37 19.77
C ALA A 122 -10.22 -5.86 19.45
N SER A 123 -10.98 -6.68 20.20
CA SER A 123 -11.21 -8.07 19.78
C SER A 123 -11.96 -8.14 18.44
N GLY A 124 -11.68 -9.15 17.63
CA GLY A 124 -12.36 -9.41 16.39
C GLY A 124 -11.43 -9.57 15.17
N LYS A 125 -12.02 -9.55 13.98
CA LYS A 125 -11.32 -9.73 12.71
C LYS A 125 -10.59 -8.45 12.32
N TRP A 126 -9.26 -8.49 12.38
CA TRP A 126 -8.38 -7.44 11.88
C TRP A 126 -7.92 -7.78 10.47
N MET A 127 -8.05 -6.82 9.55
CA MET A 127 -7.67 -6.99 8.15
C MET A 127 -6.92 -5.76 7.63
N ILE A 128 -6.17 -5.95 6.57
CA ILE A 128 -5.56 -4.85 5.82
C ILE A 128 -6.66 -4.26 4.92
N ASP A 129 -7.10 -3.03 5.19
CA ASP A 129 -8.11 -2.37 4.34
C ASP A 129 -7.49 -1.95 3.01
N HIS A 130 -6.41 -1.20 3.07
CA HIS A 130 -5.63 -0.78 1.91
C HIS A 130 -4.23 -0.35 2.33
N PHE A 131 -3.36 -0.25 1.33
CA PHE A 131 -2.03 0.35 1.49
C PHE A 131 -2.00 1.74 0.88
N ARG A 132 -1.15 2.60 1.46
CA ARG A 132 -0.75 3.88 0.90
C ARG A 132 0.72 3.83 0.56
N LEU A 133 1.03 4.02 -0.71
CA LEU A 133 2.39 4.01 -1.23
C LEU A 133 2.85 5.43 -1.54
N SER A 134 4.12 5.72 -1.27
CA SER A 134 4.80 6.89 -1.81
C SER A 134 5.87 6.43 -2.80
N ASP A 135 6.06 7.18 -3.89
CA ASP A 135 7.06 6.89 -4.91
C ASP A 135 8.22 7.90 -4.93
N ASN A 136 9.22 7.64 -5.77
CA ASN A 136 10.39 8.50 -5.93
C ASN A 136 10.06 9.90 -6.49
N ALA A 137 8.90 10.09 -7.09
CA ALA A 137 8.41 11.39 -7.56
C ALA A 137 7.68 12.18 -6.48
N GLY A 138 7.58 11.65 -5.25
CA GLY A 138 6.88 12.26 -4.13
C GLY A 138 5.36 12.15 -4.23
N ARG A 139 4.84 11.30 -5.11
CA ARG A 139 3.40 11.04 -5.22
C ARG A 139 3.00 10.01 -4.18
N ALA A 140 1.83 10.21 -3.58
CA ALA A 140 1.24 9.25 -2.65
C ALA A 140 -0.15 8.84 -3.16
N TYR A 141 -0.48 7.56 -3.09
CA TYR A 141 -1.77 7.02 -3.54
C TYR A 141 -2.14 5.76 -2.80
N ASP A 142 -3.44 5.51 -2.73
CA ASP A 142 -4.00 4.36 -2.06
C ASP A 142 -4.20 3.21 -3.06
N CYS A 143 -3.92 1.98 -2.63
CA CYS A 143 -4.17 0.77 -3.37
C CYS A 143 -4.92 -0.24 -2.50
N PHE A 144 -5.96 -0.87 -3.07
CA PHE A 144 -6.88 -1.74 -2.37
C PHE A 144 -6.68 -3.22 -2.71
N GLU A 145 -5.90 -3.48 -3.75
CA GLU A 145 -5.67 -4.81 -4.29
C GLU A 145 -4.30 -4.90 -4.96
N MET A 146 -3.80 -6.11 -5.14
CA MET A 146 -2.59 -6.42 -5.90
C MET A 146 -2.89 -7.45 -6.97
N GLN A 147 -2.02 -7.54 -7.98
CA GLN A 147 -2.03 -8.65 -8.92
C GLN A 147 -1.23 -9.82 -8.35
N ASP A 148 -1.89 -10.97 -8.23
CA ASP A 148 -1.27 -12.23 -7.86
C ASP A 148 -1.51 -13.26 -8.97
N ASN A 149 -0.45 -13.65 -9.69
CA ASN A 149 -0.50 -14.60 -10.81
C ASN A 149 -1.59 -14.27 -11.85
N GLY A 150 -1.75 -12.97 -12.15
CA GLY A 150 -2.73 -12.48 -13.12
C GLY A 150 -4.15 -12.28 -12.57
N ASN A 151 -4.39 -12.61 -11.30
CA ASN A 151 -5.66 -12.37 -10.61
C ASN A 151 -5.55 -11.18 -9.68
N LEU A 152 -6.65 -10.42 -9.53
CA LEU A 152 -6.75 -9.38 -8.52
C LEU A 152 -7.03 -10.03 -7.16
N LYS A 153 -6.22 -9.68 -6.16
CA LYS A 153 -6.36 -10.11 -4.77
C LYS A 153 -6.55 -8.90 -3.88
N ALA A 154 -7.68 -8.83 -3.21
CA ALA A 154 -7.97 -7.75 -2.29
C ALA A 154 -7.13 -7.86 -1.02
N PHE A 155 -6.61 -6.73 -0.51
CA PHE A 155 -5.84 -6.75 0.74
C PHE A 155 -6.70 -7.15 1.95
N ARG A 156 -8.01 -6.96 1.89
CA ARG A 156 -8.95 -7.43 2.93
C ARG A 156 -9.01 -8.95 3.09
N ASP A 157 -8.43 -9.70 2.16
CA ASP A 157 -8.28 -11.16 2.29
C ASP A 157 -7.13 -11.55 3.22
N PHE A 158 -6.25 -10.60 3.59
CA PHE A 158 -5.21 -10.79 4.60
C PHE A 158 -5.74 -10.31 5.95
N TYR A 159 -6.08 -11.26 6.81
CA TYR A 159 -6.66 -10.97 8.12
C TYR A 159 -6.27 -11.99 9.18
N VAL A 160 -6.38 -11.56 10.44
CA VAL A 160 -6.26 -12.40 11.64
C VAL A 160 -7.43 -12.13 12.57
N ASN A 161 -7.67 -13.05 13.51
CA ASN A 161 -8.72 -12.93 14.52
C ASN A 161 -8.07 -12.67 15.88
N ALA A 162 -8.20 -11.46 16.41
CA ALA A 162 -7.70 -11.07 17.70
C ALA A 162 -8.73 -11.35 18.80
N TYR A 163 -8.31 -11.99 19.89
CA TYR A 163 -9.14 -12.31 21.03
C TYR A 163 -8.55 -11.73 22.30
N LYS A 164 -9.41 -11.25 23.19
CA LYS A 164 -9.05 -10.77 24.52
C LYS A 164 -9.89 -11.49 25.56
N GLY A 165 -9.21 -12.31 26.36
CA GLY A 165 -9.84 -13.08 27.41
C GLY A 165 -10.74 -14.22 26.91
N ASP A 166 -11.40 -14.90 27.86
CA ASP A 166 -12.26 -16.05 27.57
C ASP A 166 -13.66 -15.69 27.03
N VAL A 167 -13.92 -14.41 26.80
CA VAL A 167 -15.21 -13.95 26.33
C VAL A 167 -15.16 -13.77 24.82
N PHE A 168 -15.74 -14.73 24.12
CA PHE A 168 -16.12 -14.60 22.73
C PHE A 168 -17.19 -13.50 22.63
N GLU A 169 -16.80 -12.26 22.44
CA GLU A 169 -17.73 -11.20 22.06
C GLU A 169 -17.96 -11.18 20.55
N ASP A 170 -18.27 -12.32 19.97
CA ASP A 170 -18.94 -12.39 18.67
C ASP A 170 -20.44 -12.06 18.80
N LEU A 171 -20.74 -11.15 19.70
CA LEU A 171 -22.07 -10.62 19.85
C LEU A 171 -22.30 -9.54 18.78
N VAL A 172 -22.71 -9.96 17.60
CA VAL A 172 -23.25 -9.03 16.61
C VAL A 172 -24.59 -8.54 17.14
N PHE A 173 -24.60 -7.36 17.74
CA PHE A 173 -25.84 -6.67 18.01
C PHE A 173 -26.33 -6.04 16.72
N VAL A 174 -27.39 -6.56 16.16
CA VAL A 174 -28.09 -5.92 15.04
C VAL A 174 -29.10 -4.96 15.63
N HIS A 175 -28.84 -3.67 15.48
CA HIS A 175 -29.81 -2.62 15.77
C HIS A 175 -30.64 -2.37 14.52
N PHE A 176 -31.93 -2.51 14.64
CA PHE A 176 -32.87 -2.22 13.55
C PHE A 176 -34.09 -1.53 14.11
N GLN A 177 -34.84 -0.84 13.26
CA GLN A 177 -36.10 -0.24 13.59
C GLN A 177 -37.22 -1.17 13.12
N GLU A 178 -38.13 -1.50 14.02
CA GLU A 178 -39.31 -2.28 13.71
C GLU A 178 -40.55 -1.39 13.90
N TRP A 179 -41.43 -1.45 12.91
CA TRP A 179 -42.71 -0.73 12.98
C TRP A 179 -43.61 -1.39 14.02
N ASN A 180 -44.01 -0.62 15.03
CA ASN A 180 -44.99 -1.07 15.99
C ASN A 180 -46.41 -0.60 15.57
N PRO A 181 -47.28 -1.53 15.12
CA PRO A 181 -48.60 -1.17 14.62
C PRO A 181 -49.54 -0.68 15.75
N ILE A 182 -49.21 -0.88 17.04
CA ILE A 182 -50.01 -0.46 18.17
C ILE A 182 -49.70 1.00 18.51
N SER A 183 -48.43 1.38 18.57
CA SER A 183 -47.99 2.76 18.82
C SER A 183 -48.01 3.64 17.58
N GLY A 184 -47.95 3.06 16.39
CA GLY A 184 -47.81 3.78 15.12
C GLY A 184 -46.43 4.42 14.93
N GLU A 185 -45.42 3.91 15.61
CA GLU A 185 -44.03 4.44 15.56
C GLU A 185 -43.02 3.33 15.29
N TYR A 186 -41.83 3.73 14.79
CA TYR A 186 -40.68 2.84 14.68
C TYR A 186 -40.00 2.69 16.04
N GLU A 187 -39.90 1.47 16.53
CA GLU A 187 -39.17 1.15 17.76
C GLU A 187 -37.79 0.61 17.45
N ASN A 188 -36.79 1.08 18.20
CA ASN A 188 -35.46 0.52 18.14
C ASN A 188 -35.44 -0.86 18.78
N LYS A 189 -35.07 -1.86 18.00
CA LYS A 189 -34.89 -3.25 18.44
C LYS A 189 -33.42 -3.60 18.38
N THR A 190 -33.00 -4.43 19.31
CA THR A 190 -31.67 -5.00 19.35
C THR A 190 -31.82 -6.51 19.42
N THR A 191 -31.28 -7.21 18.46
CA THR A 191 -31.21 -8.66 18.53
C THR A 191 -29.76 -9.09 18.73
N LYS A 192 -29.59 -10.14 19.54
CA LYS A 192 -28.32 -10.81 19.76
C LYS A 192 -28.27 -11.96 18.79
N SER A 193 -27.32 -11.89 17.82
CA SER A 193 -26.99 -13.03 16.99
C SER A 193 -25.88 -13.83 17.68
N VAL A 194 -26.10 -15.11 17.86
CA VAL A 194 -25.13 -16.08 18.35
C VAL A 194 -24.43 -16.71 17.15
#